data_9a3c8d69948f48908fc56e423f2b3c0a
#
_entry.id   9a3c8d69948f48908fc56e423f2b3c0a
#
_cell.length_a   1.000
_cell.length_b   1.000
_cell.length_c   1.000
_cell.angle_alpha   90.00
_cell.angle_beta   90.00
_cell.angle_gamma   90.00
#
_symmetry.space_group_name_H-M   'P 1'
#
loop_
_entity.id
_entity.type
_entity.pdbx_description
1 polymer ?
#
loop_
_entity_poly.entity_id
_entity_poly.type
_entity_poly.pdbx_seq_one_letter_code
_entity_poly.pdbx_strand_id
1 'polypeptide(L)'
;AFGMLLQLPGQNGELINPSFLISKARKFNICVCACIDPLLQVLIEPISKFGVDIAIGNLQRFGVPMGFGGPHAAFFACKNEFRRLVPGRIVGETISEDGEKSLRLALQTREQHIRREKATSNICTAQSLLAIISSFFAIYHGSSGLSDIAKRIVILRRYLELHLEDLGFVINKA
;
A
#
# COMPACT_ATOMS: atom_id res chain seq x y z
N ALA A 1 -4.78 -7.30 -23.33
CA ALA A 1 -5.00 -6.89 -21.93
C ALA A 1 -4.70 -5.40 -21.78
N PHE A 2 -5.49 -4.68 -21.02
CA PHE A 2 -5.30 -3.24 -20.72
C PHE A 2 -4.60 -3.00 -19.40
N GLY A 3 -4.57 -4.00 -18.51
CA GLY A 3 -3.98 -3.93 -17.20
C GLY A 3 -3.46 -5.28 -16.73
N MET A 4 -2.52 -5.25 -15.80
CA MET A 4 -1.94 -6.39 -15.11
C MET A 4 -1.90 -6.10 -13.61
N LEU A 5 -2.35 -7.05 -12.80
CA LEU A 5 -2.25 -7.00 -11.34
C LEU A 5 -1.23 -8.03 -10.88
N LEU A 6 -0.24 -7.57 -10.11
CA LEU A 6 0.77 -8.39 -9.46
C LEU A 6 0.55 -8.36 -7.95
N GLN A 7 0.88 -9.44 -7.26
CA GLN A 7 0.88 -9.48 -5.80
C GLN A 7 2.27 -9.88 -5.29
N LEU A 8 2.77 -9.13 -4.30
CA LEU A 8 4.06 -9.36 -3.63
C LEU A 8 3.92 -9.12 -2.11
N PRO A 9 4.18 -10.14 -1.29
CA PRO A 9 4.53 -11.52 -1.65
C PRO A 9 3.36 -12.26 -2.31
N GLY A 10 3.65 -13.35 -3.00
CA GLY A 10 2.65 -14.23 -3.57
C GLY A 10 1.88 -15.03 -2.52
N GLN A 11 1.01 -15.95 -2.96
CA GLN A 11 0.09 -16.69 -2.08
C GLN A 11 0.82 -17.52 -1.01
N ASN A 12 1.96 -18.10 -1.34
CA ASN A 12 2.75 -18.91 -0.42
C ASN A 12 3.91 -18.13 0.24
N GLY A 13 3.94 -16.80 0.07
CA GLY A 13 5.00 -15.94 0.60
C GLY A 13 6.19 -15.77 -0.35
N GLU A 14 6.12 -16.28 -1.57
CA GLU A 14 7.18 -16.20 -2.56
C GLU A 14 7.45 -14.75 -3.01
N LEU A 15 8.73 -14.45 -3.19
CA LEU A 15 9.21 -13.17 -3.71
C LEU A 15 9.79 -13.37 -5.11
N ILE A 16 8.97 -13.12 -6.11
CA ILE A 16 9.39 -13.20 -7.51
C ILE A 16 9.83 -11.81 -7.97
N ASN A 17 10.98 -11.73 -8.64
CA ASN A 17 11.42 -10.48 -9.25
C ASN A 17 10.48 -10.11 -10.42
N PRO A 18 9.73 -9.01 -10.33
CA PRO A 18 8.72 -8.67 -11.32
C PRO A 18 9.27 -7.99 -12.57
N SER A 19 10.56 -7.68 -12.63
CA SER A 19 11.18 -6.86 -13.68
C SER A 19 10.86 -7.35 -15.09
N PHE A 20 10.97 -8.65 -15.32
CA PHE A 20 10.71 -9.24 -16.65
C PHE A 20 9.24 -9.05 -17.06
N LEU A 21 8.32 -9.35 -16.17
CA LEU A 21 6.88 -9.21 -16.43
C LEU A 21 6.49 -7.76 -16.69
N ILE A 22 6.99 -6.84 -15.85
CA ILE A 22 6.72 -5.42 -15.98
C ILE A 22 7.30 -4.86 -17.27
N SER A 23 8.55 -5.22 -17.62
CA SER A 23 9.17 -4.77 -18.86
C SER A 23 8.41 -5.26 -20.10
N LYS A 24 7.90 -6.49 -20.05
CA LYS A 24 7.07 -7.05 -21.12
C LYS A 24 5.72 -6.34 -21.23
N ALA A 25 5.05 -6.11 -20.09
CA ALA A 25 3.77 -5.38 -20.04
C ALA A 25 3.89 -3.98 -20.63
N ARG A 26 4.97 -3.27 -20.34
CA ARG A 26 5.24 -1.94 -20.87
C ARG A 26 5.39 -1.89 -22.39
N LYS A 27 6.02 -2.90 -23.00
CA LYS A 27 6.12 -2.99 -24.46
C LYS A 27 4.75 -3.02 -25.15
N PHE A 28 3.72 -3.43 -24.44
CA PHE A 28 2.34 -3.49 -24.95
C PHE A 28 1.44 -2.39 -24.34
N ASN A 29 2.01 -1.38 -23.71
CA ASN A 29 1.27 -0.29 -23.06
C ASN A 29 0.24 -0.79 -22.03
N ILE A 30 0.54 -1.87 -21.32
CA ILE A 30 -0.31 -2.44 -20.28
C ILE A 30 -0.01 -1.72 -18.97
N CYS A 31 -1.06 -1.17 -18.32
CA CYS A 31 -0.97 -0.58 -16.99
C CYS A 31 -0.66 -1.66 -15.95
N VAL A 32 0.32 -1.42 -15.09
CA VAL A 32 0.77 -2.37 -14.07
C VAL A 32 0.39 -1.88 -12.68
N CYS A 33 -0.48 -2.65 -12.02
CA CYS A 33 -0.84 -2.47 -10.62
C CYS A 33 -0.17 -3.55 -9.77
N ALA A 34 0.40 -3.17 -8.62
CA ALA A 34 0.96 -4.11 -7.67
C ALA A 34 0.23 -4.03 -6.31
N CYS A 35 -0.24 -5.16 -5.83
CA CYS A 35 -0.69 -5.34 -4.46
C CYS A 35 0.51 -5.76 -3.61
N ILE A 36 0.89 -4.93 -2.64
CA ILE A 36 2.14 -5.12 -1.88
C ILE A 36 1.91 -5.03 -0.37
N ASP A 37 2.75 -5.73 0.37
CA ASP A 37 2.86 -5.54 1.81
C ASP A 37 3.83 -4.38 2.10
N PRO A 38 3.37 -3.27 2.68
CA PRO A 38 4.23 -2.10 2.92
C PRO A 38 5.36 -2.39 3.92
N LEU A 39 5.16 -3.32 4.86
CA LEU A 39 6.22 -3.70 5.80
C LEU A 39 7.33 -4.52 5.11
N LEU A 40 6.98 -5.32 4.11
CA LEU A 40 7.96 -6.01 3.27
C LEU A 40 8.80 -5.02 2.45
N GLN A 41 8.20 -3.90 2.00
CA GLN A 41 8.89 -2.91 1.17
C GLN A 41 10.10 -2.23 1.86
N VAL A 42 10.20 -2.29 3.19
CA VAL A 42 11.38 -1.77 3.90
C VAL A 42 12.57 -2.74 3.87
N LEU A 43 12.36 -3.99 3.46
CA LEU A 43 13.38 -5.04 3.39
C LEU A 43 13.85 -5.33 1.96
N ILE A 44 13.08 -4.97 0.96
CA ILE A 44 13.36 -5.27 -0.44
C ILE A 44 13.43 -3.98 -1.26
N GLU A 45 13.87 -4.11 -2.51
CA GLU A 45 13.87 -3.01 -3.46
C GLU A 45 12.44 -2.45 -3.63
N PRO A 46 12.24 -1.13 -3.50
CA PRO A 46 10.93 -0.53 -3.64
C PRO A 46 10.29 -0.85 -5.00
N ILE A 47 9.02 -1.27 -4.97
CA ILE A 47 8.30 -1.69 -6.17
C ILE A 47 8.23 -0.60 -7.25
N SER A 48 8.32 0.66 -6.85
CA SER A 48 8.35 1.80 -7.76
C SER A 48 9.54 1.79 -8.71
N LYS A 49 10.69 1.24 -8.28
CA LYS A 49 11.90 1.13 -9.12
C LYS A 49 11.73 0.15 -10.27
N PHE A 50 10.86 -0.84 -10.13
CA PHE A 50 10.51 -1.74 -11.22
C PHE A 50 9.56 -1.11 -12.24
N GLY A 51 9.01 0.07 -11.92
CA GLY A 51 8.19 0.83 -12.83
C GLY A 51 6.71 0.50 -12.79
N VAL A 52 6.21 0.02 -11.67
CA VAL A 52 4.77 -0.13 -11.40
C VAL A 52 4.07 1.22 -11.53
N ASP A 53 2.87 1.22 -12.05
CA ASP A 53 2.07 2.43 -12.26
C ASP A 53 1.20 2.76 -11.05
N ILE A 54 0.67 1.73 -10.41
CA ILE A 54 -0.20 1.84 -9.24
C ILE A 54 0.26 0.80 -8.21
N ALA A 55 0.39 1.22 -6.95
CA ALA A 55 0.64 0.33 -5.82
C ALA A 55 -0.49 0.46 -4.80
N ILE A 56 -1.00 -0.67 -4.37
CA ILE A 56 -2.05 -0.77 -3.35
C ILE A 56 -1.64 -1.76 -2.28
N GLY A 57 -2.22 -1.66 -1.10
CA GLY A 57 -1.96 -2.63 -0.05
C GLY A 57 -2.72 -2.34 1.23
N ASN A 58 -2.67 -3.31 2.13
CA ASN A 58 -3.29 -3.25 3.43
C ASN A 58 -2.31 -2.68 4.47
N LEU A 59 -2.78 -1.81 5.36
CA LEU A 59 -1.99 -1.17 6.41
C LEU A 59 -2.28 -1.75 7.80
N GLN A 60 -2.97 -2.87 7.93
CA GLN A 60 -3.26 -3.44 9.25
C GLN A 60 -2.00 -3.73 10.06
N ARG A 61 -0.90 -4.10 9.41
CA ARG A 61 0.40 -4.33 10.04
C ARG A 61 1.09 -3.05 10.53
N PHE A 62 0.50 -1.88 10.26
CA PHE A 62 0.94 -0.58 10.75
C PHE A 62 0.14 -0.15 11.97
N GLY A 63 0.14 -1.00 13.01
CA GLY A 63 -0.42 -0.69 14.32
C GLY A 63 -1.95 -0.76 14.43
N VAL A 64 -2.65 -1.28 13.42
CA VAL A 64 -4.11 -1.42 13.48
C VAL A 64 -4.46 -2.74 14.17
N PRO A 65 -5.17 -2.70 15.32
CA PRO A 65 -5.52 -3.91 16.06
C PRO A 65 -6.60 -4.74 15.32
N MET A 66 -6.68 -6.03 15.64
CA MET A 66 -7.69 -6.94 15.09
C MET A 66 -9.12 -6.57 15.48
N GLY A 67 -9.34 -6.01 16.68
CA GLY A 67 -10.52 -5.30 17.13
C GLY A 67 -11.86 -5.97 16.85
N PHE A 68 -11.99 -7.27 17.16
CA PHE A 68 -13.21 -8.08 17.02
C PHE A 68 -13.88 -8.14 15.63
N GLY A 69 -13.39 -7.44 14.65
CA GLY A 69 -13.93 -7.45 13.30
C GLY A 69 -12.86 -7.25 12.22
N GLY A 70 -11.60 -7.11 12.64
CA GLY A 70 -10.48 -6.93 11.75
C GLY A 70 -10.57 -5.64 10.90
N PRO A 71 -10.90 -4.47 11.52
CA PRO A 71 -10.90 -3.22 10.77
C PRO A 71 -9.49 -2.94 10.27
N HIS A 72 -9.35 -2.43 9.07
CA HIS A 72 -8.04 -2.13 8.50
C HIS A 72 -8.06 -0.89 7.62
N ALA A 73 -6.92 -0.22 7.58
CA ALA A 73 -6.62 0.81 6.62
C ALA A 73 -5.96 0.20 5.38
N ALA A 74 -5.89 0.97 4.32
CA ALA A 74 -5.18 0.63 3.12
C ALA A 74 -4.43 1.86 2.60
N PHE A 75 -3.47 1.63 1.71
CA PHE A 75 -2.84 2.70 0.97
C PHE A 75 -3.09 2.54 -0.53
N PHE A 76 -3.05 3.65 -1.20
CA PHE A 76 -3.09 3.75 -2.65
C PHE A 76 -2.03 4.76 -3.09
N ALA A 77 -1.13 4.32 -3.94
CA ALA A 77 -0.11 5.16 -4.54
C ALA A 77 -0.12 4.98 -6.06
N CYS A 78 0.05 6.05 -6.81
CA CYS A 78 0.10 5.97 -8.26
C CYS A 78 1.07 6.99 -8.85
N LYS A 79 1.44 6.79 -10.10
CA LYS A 79 2.18 7.81 -10.86
C LYS A 79 1.36 9.08 -11.04
N ASN A 80 2.05 10.20 -11.18
CA ASN A 80 1.43 11.52 -11.29
C ASN A 80 0.43 11.66 -12.46
N GLU A 81 0.64 10.91 -13.54
CA GLU A 81 -0.29 10.88 -14.69
C GLU A 81 -1.70 10.41 -14.32
N PHE A 82 -1.83 9.53 -13.31
CA PHE A 82 -3.11 9.01 -12.84
C PHE A 82 -3.79 9.88 -11.78
N ARG A 83 -3.15 10.95 -11.30
CA ARG A 83 -3.67 11.78 -10.20
C ARG A 83 -5.11 12.27 -10.38
N ARG A 84 -5.53 12.51 -11.62
CA ARG A 84 -6.90 12.96 -11.93
C ARG A 84 -7.91 11.80 -11.97
N LEU A 85 -7.44 10.56 -11.98
CA LEU A 85 -8.26 9.35 -12.03
C LEU A 85 -8.40 8.70 -10.66
N VAL A 86 -7.57 9.11 -9.69
CA VAL A 86 -7.59 8.56 -8.32
C VAL A 86 -8.96 8.82 -7.69
N PRO A 87 -9.61 7.79 -7.10
CA PRO A 87 -10.81 8.00 -6.31
C PRO A 87 -10.48 8.78 -5.03
N GLY A 88 -11.45 9.53 -4.54
CA GLY A 88 -11.34 10.22 -3.27
C GLY A 88 -10.85 11.67 -3.37
N ARG A 89 -10.45 12.20 -2.22
CA ARG A 89 -10.00 13.59 -2.05
C ARG A 89 -8.48 13.63 -2.01
N ILE A 90 -7.90 14.61 -2.69
CA ILE A 90 -6.49 14.92 -2.62
C ILE A 90 -6.34 16.24 -1.91
N VAL A 91 -5.52 16.27 -0.87
CA VAL A 91 -5.14 17.48 -0.14
C VAL A 91 -3.77 17.93 -0.63
N GLY A 92 -3.67 19.19 -0.97
CA GLY A 92 -2.42 19.83 -1.41
C GLY A 92 -2.02 20.96 -0.47
N GLU A 93 -0.73 21.27 -0.46
CA GLU A 93 -0.19 22.43 0.23
C GLU A 93 -0.35 23.69 -0.66
N THR A 94 -0.73 24.78 -0.06
CA THR A 94 -0.83 26.10 -0.69
C THR A 94 -0.33 27.17 0.27
N ILE A 95 -0.20 28.39 -0.20
CA ILE A 95 0.12 29.56 0.62
C ILE A 95 -1.17 30.36 0.80
N SER A 96 -1.50 30.70 2.05
CA SER A 96 -2.63 31.59 2.37
C SER A 96 -2.32 33.04 1.99
N GLU A 97 -3.32 33.91 2.05
CA GLU A 97 -3.15 35.36 1.79
C GLU A 97 -2.13 36.00 2.76
N ASP A 98 -2.02 35.47 3.97
CA ASP A 98 -1.07 35.92 4.99
C ASP A 98 0.37 35.37 4.80
N GLY A 99 0.62 34.62 3.73
CA GLY A 99 1.92 34.00 3.43
C GLY A 99 2.21 32.70 4.17
N GLU A 100 1.29 32.21 4.97
CA GLU A 100 1.46 30.97 5.74
C GLU A 100 1.10 29.72 4.91
N LYS A 101 1.76 28.59 5.23
CA LYS A 101 1.44 27.31 4.63
C LYS A 101 0.06 26.82 5.08
N SER A 102 -0.80 26.50 4.12
CA SER A 102 -2.14 26.05 4.36
C SER A 102 -2.46 24.79 3.54
N LEU A 103 -3.34 23.95 4.06
CA LEU A 103 -3.82 22.76 3.38
C LEU A 103 -5.18 23.03 2.77
N ARG A 104 -5.35 22.63 1.51
CA ARG A 104 -6.63 22.73 0.83
C ARG A 104 -6.87 21.54 -0.09
N LEU A 105 -8.12 21.29 -0.42
CA LEU A 105 -8.46 20.29 -1.42
C LEU A 105 -7.87 20.69 -2.77
N ALA A 106 -6.98 19.85 -3.28
CA ALA A 106 -6.41 19.97 -4.61
C ALA A 106 -7.17 19.07 -5.59
N LEU A 107 -7.29 19.52 -6.82
CA LEU A 107 -8.10 18.89 -7.86
C LEU A 107 -9.60 18.82 -7.48
N GLN A 108 -10.45 18.95 -8.48
CA GLN A 108 -11.89 18.99 -8.22
C GLN A 108 -12.37 17.67 -7.63
N THR A 109 -13.17 17.81 -6.58
CA THR A 109 -13.87 16.71 -5.94
C THR A 109 -14.77 16.00 -6.94
N ARG A 110 -14.74 14.65 -6.86
CA ARG A 110 -15.55 13.76 -7.71
C ARG A 110 -16.67 13.10 -6.91
N GLU A 111 -17.07 13.78 -5.84
CA GLU A 111 -18.05 13.28 -4.91
C GLU A 111 -19.46 13.42 -5.45
N GLN A 112 -20.34 12.54 -4.99
CA GLN A 112 -21.70 12.43 -5.47
C GLN A 112 -22.53 13.70 -5.24
N HIS A 113 -22.32 14.40 -4.13
CA HIS A 113 -23.03 15.66 -3.82
C HIS A 113 -22.64 16.83 -4.75
N ILE A 114 -21.50 16.73 -5.46
CA ILE A 114 -21.03 17.75 -6.41
C ILE A 114 -21.27 17.30 -7.86
N ARG A 115 -20.91 16.07 -8.18
CA ARG A 115 -20.90 15.54 -9.54
C ARG A 115 -22.13 14.71 -9.90
N ARG A 116 -22.99 14.38 -8.92
CA ARG A 116 -24.18 13.53 -9.08
C ARG A 116 -23.86 12.23 -9.81
N GLU A 117 -24.51 11.94 -10.92
CA GLU A 117 -24.29 10.73 -11.74
C GLU A 117 -22.88 10.66 -12.38
N LYS A 118 -22.16 11.75 -12.43
CA LYS A 118 -20.77 11.81 -12.93
C LYS A 118 -19.72 11.61 -11.84
N ALA A 119 -20.14 11.30 -10.62
CA ALA A 119 -19.23 11.00 -9.53
C ALA A 119 -18.50 9.67 -9.79
N THR A 120 -17.19 9.64 -9.58
CA THR A 120 -16.36 8.43 -9.75
C THR A 120 -16.23 7.62 -8.47
N SER A 121 -16.49 8.24 -7.31
CA SER A 121 -16.39 7.56 -6.01
C SER A 121 -17.10 8.35 -4.93
N ASN A 122 -17.51 7.64 -3.86
CA ASN A 122 -17.81 8.21 -2.57
C ASN A 122 -16.76 7.78 -1.56
N ILE A 123 -16.42 8.66 -0.62
CA ILE A 123 -15.52 8.36 0.48
C ILE A 123 -16.36 8.06 1.71
N CYS A 124 -16.11 6.90 2.32
CA CYS A 124 -16.59 6.58 3.65
C CYS A 124 -15.57 7.08 4.68
N THR A 125 -16.06 7.60 5.81
CA THR A 125 -15.21 8.12 6.89
C THR A 125 -14.81 7.06 7.92
N ALA A 126 -15.31 5.84 7.82
CA ALA A 126 -15.05 4.77 8.77
C ALA A 126 -13.55 4.47 8.95
N GLN A 127 -12.78 4.56 7.88
CA GLN A 127 -11.33 4.27 7.88
C GLN A 127 -10.45 5.46 8.28
N SER A 128 -11.00 6.64 8.54
CA SER A 128 -10.20 7.85 8.87
C SER A 128 -9.27 7.63 10.06
N LEU A 129 -9.81 7.13 11.18
CA LEU A 129 -9.02 6.88 12.38
C LEU A 129 -7.94 5.82 12.12
N LEU A 130 -8.25 4.77 11.39
CA LEU A 130 -7.31 3.69 11.09
C LEU A 130 -6.16 4.19 10.19
N ALA A 131 -6.46 5.06 9.24
CA ALA A 131 -5.45 5.72 8.40
C ALA A 131 -4.52 6.62 9.24
N ILE A 132 -5.09 7.35 10.22
CA ILE A 132 -4.32 8.17 11.16
C ILE A 132 -3.41 7.28 12.02
N ILE A 133 -3.94 6.20 12.62
CA ILE A 133 -3.16 5.24 13.41
C ILE A 133 -1.98 4.70 12.59
N SER A 134 -2.23 4.27 11.35
CA SER A 134 -1.18 3.74 10.47
C SER A 134 -0.11 4.79 10.14
N SER A 135 -0.51 6.04 9.94
CA SER A 135 0.42 7.15 9.70
C SER A 135 1.28 7.44 10.94
N PHE A 136 0.66 7.51 12.11
CA PHE A 136 1.40 7.71 13.37
C PHE A 136 2.33 6.55 13.70
N PHE A 137 1.94 5.31 13.42
CA PHE A 137 2.80 4.14 13.56
C PHE A 137 4.09 4.29 12.73
N ALA A 138 3.94 4.69 11.47
CA ALA A 138 5.08 4.91 10.59
C ALA A 138 5.98 6.06 11.07
N ILE A 139 5.39 7.18 11.52
CA ILE A 139 6.11 8.33 12.04
C ILE A 139 6.86 7.97 13.33
N TYR A 140 6.19 7.28 14.25
CA TYR A 140 6.76 6.90 15.56
C TYR A 140 7.97 5.98 15.42
N HIS A 141 7.88 4.95 14.58
CA HIS A 141 8.95 3.98 14.40
C HIS A 141 10.07 4.49 13.48
N GLY A 142 9.74 5.34 12.54
CA GLY A 142 10.67 5.79 11.50
C GLY A 142 11.18 4.66 10.61
N SER A 143 12.12 4.96 9.75
CA SER A 143 12.66 3.97 8.79
C SER A 143 13.41 2.82 9.48
N SER A 144 14.20 3.13 10.51
CA SER A 144 14.95 2.13 11.27
C SER A 144 14.02 1.18 12.05
N GLY A 145 13.06 1.74 12.80
CA GLY A 145 12.12 0.95 13.58
C GLY A 145 11.24 0.05 12.73
N LEU A 146 10.75 0.53 11.58
CA LEU A 146 10.00 -0.30 10.64
C LEU A 146 10.87 -1.45 10.08
N SER A 147 12.14 -1.17 9.77
CA SER A 147 13.08 -2.21 9.32
C SER A 147 13.31 -3.28 10.40
N ASP A 148 13.48 -2.86 11.66
CA ASP A 148 13.70 -3.78 12.77
C ASP A 148 12.46 -4.64 13.05
N ILE A 149 11.26 -4.05 12.99
CA ILE A 149 9.99 -4.79 13.10
C ILE A 149 9.89 -5.83 11.98
N ALA A 150 10.15 -5.43 10.74
CA ALA A 150 10.07 -6.32 9.60
C ALA A 150 11.07 -7.49 9.69
N LYS A 151 12.33 -7.21 10.04
CA LYS A 151 13.37 -8.23 10.27
C LYS A 151 12.97 -9.20 11.38
N ARG A 152 12.47 -8.66 12.51
CA ARG A 152 12.02 -9.48 13.63
C ARG A 152 10.91 -10.46 13.22
N ILE A 153 9.94 -10.01 12.42
CA ILE A 153 8.87 -10.87 11.92
C ILE A 153 9.44 -12.00 11.05
N VAL A 154 10.39 -11.70 10.17
CA VAL A 154 11.05 -12.71 9.32
C VAL A 154 11.79 -13.75 10.19
N ILE A 155 12.52 -13.29 11.22
CA ILE A 155 13.24 -14.19 12.14
C ILE A 155 12.27 -15.08 12.90
N LEU A 156 11.20 -14.51 13.47
CA LEU A 156 10.19 -15.28 14.22
C LEU A 156 9.45 -16.28 13.31
N ARG A 157 9.16 -15.90 12.08
CA ARG A 157 8.59 -16.83 11.08
C ARG A 157 9.54 -18.03 10.87
N ARG A 158 10.81 -17.75 10.64
CA ARG A 158 11.80 -18.82 10.43
C ARG A 158 11.97 -19.72 11.65
N TYR A 159 11.97 -19.11 12.83
CA TYR A 159 12.01 -19.87 14.09
C TYR A 159 10.80 -20.80 14.21
N LEU A 160 9.61 -20.31 13.93
CA LEU A 160 8.38 -21.11 13.96
C LEU A 160 8.42 -22.24 12.93
N GLU A 161 8.87 -22.00 11.71
CA GLU A 161 9.01 -23.01 10.66
C GLU A 161 9.88 -24.19 11.15
N LEU A 162 11.06 -23.90 11.69
CA LEU A 162 11.99 -24.93 12.18
C LEU A 162 11.37 -25.79 13.27
N HIS A 163 10.69 -25.17 14.24
CA HIS A 163 10.07 -25.92 15.33
C HIS A 163 8.87 -26.75 14.88
N LEU A 164 8.11 -26.28 13.92
CA LEU A 164 7.02 -27.06 13.35
C LEU A 164 7.53 -28.23 12.54
N GLU A 165 8.64 -28.09 11.80
CA GLU A 165 9.30 -29.19 11.10
C GLU A 165 9.80 -30.25 12.09
N ASP A 166 10.43 -29.84 13.20
CA ASP A 166 10.89 -30.74 14.27
C ASP A 166 9.72 -31.52 14.90
N LEU A 167 8.52 -30.95 14.94
CA LEU A 167 7.31 -31.62 15.42
C LEU A 167 6.63 -32.47 14.33
N GLY A 168 7.21 -32.59 13.14
CA GLY A 168 6.72 -33.43 12.06
C GLY A 168 5.65 -32.75 11.15
N PHE A 169 5.45 -31.47 11.25
CA PHE A 169 4.57 -30.73 10.32
C PHE A 169 5.26 -30.52 8.98
N VAL A 170 4.50 -30.66 7.91
CA VAL A 170 4.95 -30.33 6.56
C VAL A 170 4.70 -28.85 6.32
N ILE A 171 5.76 -28.08 6.10
CA ILE A 171 5.68 -26.64 5.84
C ILE A 171 5.74 -26.41 4.33
N ASN A 172 4.78 -25.67 3.81
CA ASN A 172 4.82 -25.22 2.43
C ASN A 172 5.87 -24.09 2.31
N LYS A 173 7.00 -24.41 1.70
CA LYS A 173 8.11 -23.45 1.51
C LYS A 173 7.90 -22.70 0.20
N ALA A 174 7.95 -21.37 0.26
CA ALA A 174 7.96 -20.49 -0.89
C ALA A 174 9.35 -20.43 -1.52
#